data_0b0366229232c61755d84c98502ab397
#
_entry.id   0b0366229232c61755d84c98502ab397
#
_cell.length_a   1.000
_cell.length_b   1.000
_cell.length_c   1.000
_cell.angle_alpha   90.00
_cell.angle_beta   90.00
_cell.angle_gamma   90.00
#
_symmetry.space_group_name_H-M   'P 1'
#
loop_
_entity.id
_entity.type
_entity.pdbx_description
1 polymer ?
#
loop_
_entity_poly.entity_id
_entity_poly.type
_entity_poly.pdbx_seq_one_letter_code
_entity_poly.pdbx_strand_id
1 'polypeptide(L)'
;MVWPFTTDGNYSVKSAYCLLASEEGNANSSPSTITEQKCLWKKLWQIQSPTKIRYFMWRAARDSLSTKQNLRAGHVLVDETCELCGEQKETLMHSLWLCDQAQYVWQSDPSFFSLYQRQYRSFMDLISEVLNRFSTYRIALFSTIAWALWQRRNRLRKRQHT
;
A
#
# COMPACT_ATOMS: atom_id res chain seq x y z
N MET A 1 41.57 5.04 -0.40
CA MET A 1 40.62 4.36 -1.32
C MET A 1 39.52 5.39 -1.61
N VAL A 2 39.34 5.77 -2.88
CA VAL A 2 38.35 6.81 -3.26
C VAL A 2 37.08 6.10 -3.73
N TRP A 3 35.90 6.56 -3.27
CA TRP A 3 34.62 6.01 -3.67
C TRP A 3 34.19 6.60 -5.02
N PRO A 4 34.08 5.79 -6.10
CA PRO A 4 33.91 6.31 -7.46
C PRO A 4 32.50 6.81 -7.79
N PHE A 5 31.52 6.65 -6.88
CA PHE A 5 30.10 6.94 -7.13
C PHE A 5 29.62 8.25 -6.49
N THR A 6 30.53 9.08 -6.00
CA THR A 6 30.25 10.44 -5.52
C THR A 6 31.26 11.42 -6.09
N THR A 7 30.85 12.67 -6.32
CA THR A 7 31.72 13.73 -6.89
C THR A 7 32.85 14.13 -5.93
N ASP A 8 32.68 13.90 -4.64
CA ASP A 8 33.67 14.19 -3.58
C ASP A 8 34.52 12.98 -3.18
N GLY A 9 34.30 11.83 -3.82
CA GLY A 9 35.05 10.61 -3.56
C GLY A 9 34.81 9.97 -2.18
N ASN A 10 33.85 10.48 -1.40
CA ASN A 10 33.56 9.98 -0.07
C ASN A 10 32.46 8.94 -0.07
N TYR A 11 32.67 7.83 0.65
CA TYR A 11 31.63 6.82 0.87
C TYR A 11 30.56 7.35 1.82
N SER A 12 29.30 7.18 1.43
CA SER A 12 28.17 7.34 2.33
C SER A 12 27.18 6.18 2.16
N VAL A 13 26.47 5.82 3.23
CA VAL A 13 25.42 4.80 3.18
C VAL A 13 24.36 5.15 2.14
N LYS A 14 24.06 6.43 1.97
CA LYS A 14 23.14 6.92 0.94
C LYS A 14 23.65 6.65 -0.48
N SER A 15 24.93 6.88 -0.76
CA SER A 15 25.51 6.65 -2.09
C SER A 15 25.56 5.16 -2.44
N ALA A 16 25.88 4.29 -1.46
CA ALA A 16 25.83 2.84 -1.64
C ALA A 16 24.41 2.35 -1.88
N TYR A 17 23.43 2.87 -1.13
CA TYR A 17 22.01 2.50 -1.31
C TYR A 17 21.48 2.95 -2.68
N CYS A 18 21.85 4.14 -3.14
CA CYS A 18 21.49 4.61 -4.48
C CYS A 18 22.10 3.74 -5.58
N LEU A 19 23.33 3.25 -5.41
CA LEU A 19 23.98 2.34 -6.35
C LEU A 19 23.22 1.01 -6.43
N LEU A 20 22.99 0.36 -5.29
CA LEU A 20 22.25 -0.90 -5.22
C LEU A 20 20.83 -0.77 -5.80
N ALA A 21 20.15 0.29 -5.47
CA ALA A 21 18.80 0.56 -6.01
C ALA A 21 18.83 0.82 -7.53
N SER A 22 19.93 1.36 -8.08
CA SER A 22 20.06 1.55 -9.53
C SER A 22 20.42 0.24 -10.25
N GLU A 23 21.16 -0.67 -9.62
CA GLU A 23 21.46 -1.99 -10.16
C GLU A 23 20.21 -2.90 -10.16
N GLU A 24 19.42 -2.90 -9.08
CA GLU A 24 18.15 -3.65 -9.01
C GLU A 24 17.07 -3.06 -9.94
N GLY A 25 17.04 -1.75 -10.12
CA GLY A 25 16.09 -1.06 -11.02
C GLY A 25 16.35 -1.26 -12.51
N ASN A 26 17.57 -1.62 -12.90
CA ASN A 26 17.95 -1.80 -14.31
C ASN A 26 17.57 -3.16 -14.89
N ALA A 27 17.14 -4.11 -14.07
CA ALA A 27 16.89 -5.47 -14.56
C ALA A 27 15.53 -5.65 -15.27
N ASN A 28 14.48 -4.82 -15.02
CA ASN A 28 13.13 -5.08 -15.58
C ASN A 28 12.15 -3.88 -15.70
N SER A 29 12.58 -2.64 -15.67
CA SER A 29 11.65 -1.50 -15.75
C SER A 29 11.93 -0.60 -16.96
N SER A 30 10.95 -0.45 -17.87
CA SER A 30 11.04 0.53 -18.94
C SER A 30 11.03 1.97 -18.37
N PRO A 31 11.66 2.96 -19.04
CA PRO A 31 11.70 4.35 -18.57
C PRO A 31 10.31 4.97 -18.28
N SER A 32 9.28 4.54 -19.00
CA SER A 32 7.89 4.96 -18.81
C SER A 32 7.33 4.53 -17.44
N THR A 33 7.60 3.29 -17.01
CA THR A 33 7.12 2.75 -15.74
C THR A 33 7.70 3.49 -14.53
N ILE A 34 8.97 3.90 -14.62
CA ILE A 34 9.64 4.65 -13.54
C ILE A 34 9.03 6.05 -13.40
N THR A 35 8.70 6.70 -14.52
CA THR A 35 8.10 8.05 -14.53
C THR A 35 6.67 8.02 -14.00
N GLU A 36 5.87 7.02 -14.39
CA GLU A 36 4.51 6.81 -13.90
C GLU A 36 4.50 6.55 -12.39
N GLN A 37 5.41 5.71 -11.92
CA GLN A 37 5.55 5.40 -10.50
C GLN A 37 5.94 6.63 -9.67
N LYS A 38 6.88 7.46 -10.15
CA LYS A 38 7.24 8.72 -9.49
C LYS A 38 6.06 9.69 -9.42
N CYS A 39 5.28 9.79 -10.48
CA CYS A 39 4.08 10.63 -10.52
C CYS A 39 3.04 10.16 -9.50
N LEU A 40 2.84 8.85 -9.39
CA LEU A 40 1.90 8.24 -8.45
C LEU A 40 2.31 8.52 -6.99
N TRP A 41 3.60 8.36 -6.66
CA TRP A 41 4.11 8.70 -5.32
C TRP A 41 3.89 10.18 -5.00
N LYS A 42 4.14 11.08 -5.94
CA LYS A 42 3.89 12.51 -5.75
C LYS A 42 2.41 12.78 -5.44
N LYS A 43 1.48 12.20 -6.20
CA LYS A 43 0.03 12.32 -5.95
C LYS A 43 -0.36 11.79 -4.57
N LEU A 44 0.19 10.65 -4.18
CA LEU A 44 -0.09 10.03 -2.89
C LEU A 44 0.29 10.94 -1.72
N TRP A 45 1.47 11.59 -1.79
CA TRP A 45 1.89 12.52 -0.75
C TRP A 45 1.12 13.85 -0.74
N GLN A 46 0.41 14.16 -1.83
CA GLN A 46 -0.47 15.34 -1.95
C GLN A 46 -1.90 15.10 -1.47
N ILE A 47 -2.24 13.87 -1.04
CA ILE A 47 -3.58 13.57 -0.50
C ILE A 47 -3.90 14.52 0.66
N GLN A 48 -5.08 15.14 0.61
CA GLN A 48 -5.57 16.06 1.63
C GLN A 48 -6.06 15.29 2.88
N SER A 49 -5.13 14.67 3.58
CA SER A 49 -5.37 13.85 4.77
C SER A 49 -4.22 14.00 5.77
N PRO A 50 -4.45 13.70 7.05
CA PRO A 50 -3.39 13.70 8.06
C PRO A 50 -2.21 12.81 7.65
N THR A 51 -0.99 13.19 8.08
CA THR A 51 0.26 12.50 7.72
C THR A 51 0.23 11.00 8.02
N LYS A 52 -0.42 10.60 9.12
CA LYS A 52 -0.59 9.18 9.49
C LYS A 52 -1.36 8.38 8.42
N ILE A 53 -2.35 8.99 7.77
CA ILE A 53 -3.13 8.34 6.71
C ILE A 53 -2.31 8.27 5.42
N ARG A 54 -1.59 9.33 5.04
CA ARG A 54 -0.69 9.31 3.88
C ARG A 54 0.41 8.27 4.03
N TYR A 55 1.00 8.17 5.21
CA TYR A 55 2.00 7.16 5.53
C TYR A 55 1.42 5.73 5.46
N PHE A 56 0.21 5.54 5.99
CA PHE A 56 -0.52 4.28 5.86
C PHE A 56 -0.74 3.92 4.38
N MET A 57 -1.25 4.85 3.57
CA MET A 57 -1.48 4.64 2.13
C MET A 57 -0.20 4.30 1.38
N TRP A 58 0.92 4.95 1.72
CA TRP A 58 2.23 4.62 1.15
C TRP A 58 2.66 3.19 1.51
N ARG A 59 2.51 2.77 2.76
CA ARG A 59 2.80 1.39 3.18
C ARG A 59 1.89 0.37 2.51
N ALA A 60 0.60 0.69 2.39
CA ALA A 60 -0.37 -0.15 1.72
C ALA A 60 -0.05 -0.30 0.23
N ALA A 61 0.31 0.78 -0.46
CA ALA A 61 0.72 0.74 -1.86
C ALA A 61 1.96 -0.13 -2.10
N ARG A 62 2.85 -0.24 -1.11
CA ARG A 62 4.05 -1.09 -1.16
C ARG A 62 3.82 -2.50 -0.60
N ASP A 63 2.61 -2.87 -0.29
CA ASP A 63 2.26 -4.12 0.39
C ASP A 63 3.13 -4.43 1.64
N SER A 64 3.48 -3.38 2.39
CA SER A 64 4.37 -3.46 3.56
C SER A 64 3.64 -3.37 4.90
N LEU A 65 2.31 -3.55 4.90
CA LEU A 65 1.53 -3.66 6.12
C LEU A 65 1.62 -5.08 6.68
N SER A 66 1.50 -5.20 8.00
CA SER A 66 1.59 -6.49 8.73
C SER A 66 0.29 -7.30 8.61
N THR A 67 -0.08 -7.66 7.37
CA THR A 67 -1.11 -8.68 7.11
C THR A 67 -0.61 -10.04 7.56
N LYS A 68 -1.51 -11.00 7.79
CA LYS A 68 -1.10 -12.36 8.16
C LYS A 68 -0.27 -13.01 7.06
N GLN A 69 -0.58 -12.73 5.78
CA GLN A 69 0.23 -13.16 4.65
C GLN A 69 1.68 -12.63 4.74
N ASN A 70 1.84 -11.32 4.97
CA ASN A 70 3.17 -10.70 5.04
C ASN A 70 3.95 -11.14 6.28
N LEU A 71 3.27 -11.37 7.41
CA LEU A 71 3.89 -11.94 8.62
C LEU A 71 4.40 -13.35 8.37
N ARG A 72 3.63 -14.18 7.69
CA ARG A 72 4.05 -15.54 7.34
C ARG A 72 5.21 -15.56 6.35
N ALA A 73 5.19 -14.66 5.35
CA ALA A 73 6.33 -14.45 4.45
C ALA A 73 7.61 -14.02 5.21
N GLY A 74 7.44 -13.29 6.34
CA GLY A 74 8.52 -12.95 7.27
C GLY A 74 8.81 -14.04 8.33
N HIS A 75 8.41 -15.30 8.08
CA HIS A 75 8.63 -16.46 8.97
C HIS A 75 7.96 -16.36 10.36
N VAL A 76 6.97 -15.48 10.55
CA VAL A 76 6.15 -15.47 11.76
C VAL A 76 5.05 -16.52 11.62
N LEU A 77 5.01 -17.48 12.53
CA LEU A 77 3.99 -18.52 12.55
C LEU A 77 2.66 -17.92 13.00
N VAL A 78 1.78 -17.67 12.02
CA VAL A 78 0.41 -17.20 12.25
C VAL A 78 -0.55 -17.97 11.35
N ASP A 79 -1.78 -18.12 11.82
CA ASP A 79 -2.87 -18.54 10.95
C ASP A 79 -3.12 -17.46 9.88
N GLU A 80 -3.29 -17.86 8.62
CA GLU A 80 -3.46 -16.93 7.49
C GLU A 80 -4.89 -16.42 7.34
N THR A 81 -5.84 -16.96 8.10
CA THR A 81 -7.27 -16.66 7.95
C THR A 81 -7.60 -15.23 8.38
N CYS A 82 -8.42 -14.55 7.60
CA CYS A 82 -8.84 -13.18 7.87
C CYS A 82 -9.64 -13.09 9.18
N GLU A 83 -9.26 -12.18 10.07
CA GLU A 83 -9.93 -11.94 11.36
C GLU A 83 -11.38 -11.42 11.20
N LEU A 84 -11.70 -10.81 10.06
CA LEU A 84 -12.99 -10.16 9.85
C LEU A 84 -14.05 -11.11 9.31
N CYS A 85 -13.73 -11.97 8.35
CA CYS A 85 -14.67 -12.92 7.76
C CYS A 85 -14.47 -14.37 8.22
N GLY A 86 -13.28 -14.73 8.71
CA GLY A 86 -12.98 -16.08 9.17
C GLY A 86 -12.82 -17.14 8.07
N GLU A 87 -12.83 -16.75 6.80
CA GLU A 87 -12.90 -17.71 5.69
C GLU A 87 -11.68 -17.67 4.78
N GLN A 88 -11.25 -16.49 4.36
CA GLN A 88 -10.23 -16.31 3.33
C GLN A 88 -8.88 -15.89 3.90
N LYS A 89 -7.82 -16.11 3.11
CA LYS A 89 -6.49 -15.64 3.47
C LYS A 89 -6.46 -14.13 3.60
N GLU A 90 -5.84 -13.64 4.67
CA GLU A 90 -5.69 -12.23 4.93
C GLU A 90 -4.54 -11.64 4.12
N THR A 91 -4.82 -11.34 2.85
CA THR A 91 -3.98 -10.48 2.02
C THR A 91 -4.34 -9.02 2.26
N LEU A 92 -3.51 -8.08 1.79
CA LEU A 92 -3.85 -6.66 1.86
C LEU A 92 -5.10 -6.32 1.05
N MET A 93 -5.18 -6.85 -0.19
CA MET A 93 -6.37 -6.68 -1.03
C MET A 93 -7.62 -7.23 -0.36
N HIS A 94 -7.54 -8.43 0.24
CA HIS A 94 -8.67 -9.00 0.94
C HIS A 94 -9.10 -8.12 2.11
N SER A 95 -8.20 -7.78 3.02
CA SER A 95 -8.54 -7.07 4.25
C SER A 95 -9.07 -5.65 4.05
N LEU A 96 -8.66 -4.96 2.96
CA LEU A 96 -9.08 -3.58 2.70
C LEU A 96 -10.14 -3.45 1.61
N TRP A 97 -10.30 -4.42 0.72
CA TRP A 97 -11.18 -4.29 -0.44
C TRP A 97 -12.11 -5.48 -0.66
N LEU A 98 -11.60 -6.72 -0.66
CA LEU A 98 -12.37 -7.91 -1.07
C LEU A 98 -13.16 -8.57 0.07
N CYS A 99 -12.78 -8.36 1.32
CA CYS A 99 -13.49 -8.91 2.47
C CYS A 99 -14.92 -8.37 2.53
N ASP A 100 -15.92 -9.23 2.76
CA ASP A 100 -17.34 -8.84 2.83
C ASP A 100 -17.57 -7.72 3.84
N GLN A 101 -16.85 -7.75 4.97
CA GLN A 101 -16.90 -6.69 5.97
C GLN A 101 -16.33 -5.35 5.49
N ALA A 102 -15.33 -5.38 4.60
CA ALA A 102 -14.81 -4.18 3.97
C ALA A 102 -15.76 -3.71 2.86
N GLN A 103 -16.26 -4.63 2.04
CA GLN A 103 -17.22 -4.33 0.98
C GLN A 103 -18.49 -3.66 1.50
N TYR A 104 -19.02 -4.13 2.63
CA TYR A 104 -20.19 -3.49 3.28
C TYR A 104 -19.95 -2.00 3.56
N VAL A 105 -18.74 -1.64 4.00
CA VAL A 105 -18.37 -0.23 4.24
C VAL A 105 -18.26 0.54 2.93
N TRP A 106 -17.60 -0.04 1.92
CA TRP A 106 -17.41 0.62 0.62
C TRP A 106 -18.72 0.81 -0.14
N GLN A 107 -19.64 -0.14 -0.06
CA GLN A 107 -20.97 -0.08 -0.69
C GLN A 107 -21.89 0.97 -0.08
N SER A 108 -21.59 1.47 1.11
CA SER A 108 -22.34 2.55 1.72
C SER A 108 -22.20 3.89 0.98
N ASP A 109 -21.15 4.06 0.16
CA ASP A 109 -20.95 5.24 -0.69
C ASP A 109 -20.98 4.86 -2.18
N PRO A 110 -22.09 5.22 -2.89
CA PRO A 110 -22.24 4.90 -4.31
C PRO A 110 -21.14 5.45 -5.22
N SER A 111 -20.40 6.47 -4.78
CA SER A 111 -19.33 7.06 -5.58
C SER A 111 -18.19 6.08 -5.90
N PHE A 112 -18.01 5.03 -5.10
CA PHE A 112 -17.00 4.01 -5.30
C PHE A 112 -17.48 2.81 -6.12
N PHE A 113 -18.76 2.76 -6.54
CA PHE A 113 -19.30 1.64 -7.32
C PHE A 113 -18.55 1.37 -8.62
N SER A 114 -18.05 2.43 -9.27
CA SER A 114 -17.27 2.27 -10.50
C SER A 114 -15.97 1.48 -10.33
N LEU A 115 -15.45 1.40 -9.10
CA LEU A 115 -14.26 0.61 -8.79
C LEU A 115 -14.55 -0.90 -8.78
N TYR A 116 -15.78 -1.32 -8.47
CA TYR A 116 -16.17 -2.74 -8.47
C TYR A 116 -16.30 -3.34 -9.87
N GLN A 117 -16.38 -2.52 -10.90
CA GLN A 117 -16.46 -2.97 -12.29
C GLN A 117 -15.13 -3.46 -12.84
N ARG A 118 -14.05 -3.33 -12.07
CA ARG A 118 -12.69 -3.71 -12.46
C ARG A 118 -12.09 -4.69 -11.47
N GLN A 119 -11.26 -5.58 -12.00
CA GLN A 119 -10.41 -6.44 -11.18
C GLN A 119 -9.04 -5.80 -11.01
N TYR A 120 -8.56 -5.73 -9.79
CA TYR A 120 -7.25 -5.21 -9.44
C TYR A 120 -6.34 -6.33 -9.01
N ARG A 121 -5.11 -6.36 -9.53
CA ARG A 121 -4.09 -7.37 -9.17
C ARG A 121 -3.47 -7.07 -7.81
N SER A 122 -3.38 -5.80 -7.45
CA SER A 122 -2.76 -5.34 -6.22
C SER A 122 -3.49 -4.13 -5.66
N PHE A 123 -3.23 -3.82 -4.39
CA PHE A 123 -3.74 -2.59 -3.78
C PHE A 123 -3.13 -1.33 -4.41
N MET A 124 -1.91 -1.45 -4.97
CA MET A 124 -1.27 -0.38 -5.75
C MET A 124 -2.08 -0.04 -7.01
N ASP A 125 -2.60 -1.05 -7.73
CA ASP A 125 -3.43 -0.82 -8.92
C ASP A 125 -4.73 -0.10 -8.55
N LEU A 126 -5.37 -0.51 -7.46
CA LEU A 126 -6.58 0.14 -6.94
C LEU A 126 -6.30 1.60 -6.56
N ILE A 127 -5.23 1.87 -5.81
CA ILE A 127 -4.83 3.24 -5.43
C ILE A 127 -4.53 4.07 -6.68
N SER A 128 -3.84 3.52 -7.67
CA SER A 128 -3.52 4.23 -8.92
C SER A 128 -4.78 4.67 -9.64
N GLU A 129 -5.77 3.80 -9.72
CA GLU A 129 -7.08 4.12 -10.30
C GLU A 129 -7.79 5.23 -9.50
N VAL A 130 -7.79 5.14 -8.18
CA VAL A 130 -8.39 6.17 -7.29
C VAL A 130 -7.71 7.53 -7.49
N LEU A 131 -6.38 7.58 -7.48
CA LEU A 131 -5.60 8.81 -7.64
C LEU A 131 -5.77 9.46 -9.02
N ASN A 132 -6.12 8.69 -10.05
CA ASN A 132 -6.27 9.19 -11.41
C ASN A 132 -7.70 9.60 -11.76
N ARG A 133 -8.72 9.01 -11.14
CA ARG A 133 -10.12 9.21 -11.53
C ARG A 133 -10.93 10.09 -10.60
N PHE A 134 -10.57 10.17 -9.33
CA PHE A 134 -11.38 10.83 -8.34
C PHE A 134 -10.88 12.24 -7.99
N SER A 135 -11.81 13.06 -7.49
CA SER A 135 -11.49 14.39 -6.95
C SER A 135 -10.66 14.28 -5.67
N THR A 136 -9.95 15.35 -5.33
CA THR A 136 -9.13 15.44 -4.11
C THR A 136 -9.89 15.03 -2.85
N TYR A 137 -11.14 15.47 -2.71
CA TYR A 137 -12.01 15.10 -1.59
C TYR A 137 -12.27 13.59 -1.55
N ARG A 138 -12.61 12.97 -2.69
CA ARG A 138 -12.90 11.54 -2.79
C ARG A 138 -11.68 10.68 -2.52
N ILE A 139 -10.51 11.12 -2.95
CA ILE A 139 -9.23 10.47 -2.66
C ILE A 139 -8.96 10.49 -1.14
N ALA A 140 -9.19 11.64 -0.49
CA ALA A 140 -9.03 11.77 0.96
C ALA A 140 -10.01 10.88 1.72
N LEU A 141 -11.27 10.82 1.28
CA LEU A 141 -12.30 9.95 1.85
C LEU A 141 -11.92 8.47 1.71
N PHE A 142 -11.56 8.03 0.50
CA PHE A 142 -11.08 6.66 0.25
C PHE A 142 -9.92 6.29 1.19
N SER A 143 -8.93 7.16 1.28
CA SER A 143 -7.75 6.93 2.14
C SER A 143 -8.12 6.82 3.61
N THR A 144 -9.07 7.63 4.07
CA THR A 144 -9.55 7.62 5.45
C THR A 144 -10.34 6.35 5.76
N ILE A 145 -11.20 5.91 4.86
CA ILE A 145 -11.97 4.66 4.99
C ILE A 145 -11.01 3.45 5.03
N ALA A 146 -10.07 3.38 4.10
CA ALA A 146 -9.08 2.30 4.06
C ALA A 146 -8.26 2.25 5.37
N TRP A 147 -7.84 3.40 5.88
CA TRP A 147 -7.15 3.49 7.17
C TRP A 147 -8.03 3.06 8.34
N ALA A 148 -9.31 3.44 8.38
CA ALA A 148 -10.25 3.05 9.41
C ALA A 148 -10.52 1.53 9.42
N LEU A 149 -10.67 0.90 8.25
CA LEU A 149 -10.78 -0.54 8.09
C LEU A 149 -9.55 -1.26 8.66
N TRP A 150 -8.35 -0.77 8.34
CA TRP A 150 -7.10 -1.30 8.88
C TRP A 150 -7.02 -1.17 10.40
N GLN A 151 -7.44 -0.04 10.96
CA GLN A 151 -7.47 0.17 12.42
C GLN A 151 -8.49 -0.75 13.11
N ARG A 152 -9.67 -0.96 12.49
CA ARG A 152 -10.68 -1.90 12.99
C ARG A 152 -10.12 -3.31 13.04
N ARG A 153 -9.50 -3.77 11.96
CA ARG A 153 -8.85 -5.10 11.87
C ARG A 153 -7.79 -5.27 12.95
N ASN A 154 -6.92 -4.28 13.15
CA ASN A 154 -5.86 -4.34 14.16
C ASN A 154 -6.40 -4.39 15.60
N ARG A 155 -7.50 -3.71 15.87
CA ARG A 155 -8.17 -3.77 17.17
C ARG A 155 -8.75 -5.15 17.46
N LEU A 156 -9.36 -5.79 16.49
CA LEU A 156 -9.90 -7.15 16.64
C LEU A 156 -8.78 -8.14 16.92
N ARG A 157 -7.69 -8.08 16.17
CA ARG A 157 -6.53 -8.93 16.36
C ARG A 157 -5.93 -8.81 17.78
N LYS A 158 -5.84 -7.59 18.31
CA LYS A 158 -5.34 -7.39 19.68
C LYS A 158 -6.23 -8.03 20.74
N ARG A 159 -7.55 -8.02 20.54
CA ARG A 159 -8.52 -8.61 21.48
C ARG A 159 -8.46 -10.14 21.55
N GLN A 160 -8.01 -10.79 20.49
CA GLN A 160 -7.90 -12.27 20.46
C GLN A 160 -6.63 -12.77 21.16
N HIS A 161 -5.67 -11.90 21.42
CA HIS A 161 -4.41 -12.22 22.09
C HIS A 161 -4.35 -11.74 23.55
N THR A 162 -5.47 -11.24 24.10
CA THR A 162 -5.63 -10.88 25.51
C THR A 162 -6.56 -11.83 26.20
#